data_9aefc7d973ba491e9344318b1901d08c
#
_entry.id   9aefc7d973ba491e9344318b1901d08c
#
_cell.length_a   1.000
_cell.length_b   1.000
_cell.length_c   1.000
_cell.angle_alpha   90.00
_cell.angle_beta   90.00
_cell.angle_gamma   90.00
#
_symmetry.space_group_name_H-M   'P 1'
#
loop_
_entity.id
_entity.type
_entity.pdbx_description
1 polymer ?
#
loop_
_entity_poly.entity_id
_entity_poly.type
_entity_poly.pdbx_seq_one_letter_code
_entity_poly.pdbx_strand_id
1 'polypeptide(L)'
;MNKKYDFLIDTHCHLDFDDYVLDIDAVVKNALNANVRYLITISTKFKLFHKIENLVTRFDNVYCSVGTHPLNVDDEYTSYTPSDLLDACNNSKVVAIGECGLDYSRLKHDNKKEQESMFRLQIECSNVSGLPFIIHNRNSDDDMERILLDEAKKNKLRGVLHCFSSSERLAMVAIDLGLSISFTGIITFKNANSVRDILRRIPNDRIFVETDSPFLAPMPHRGKRNEPSYITKIVDKISEVKQLPIAEVVDLTTRNSLKFFDKIKV
;
A
#
# COMPACT_ATOMS: atom_id res chain seq x y z
N MET A 1 12.21 -21.74 -17.20
CA MET A 1 13.02 -20.81 -16.33
C MET A 1 12.10 -19.70 -15.88
N ASN A 2 12.01 -19.42 -14.57
CA ASN A 2 11.21 -18.29 -14.10
C ASN A 2 11.89 -16.99 -14.55
N LYS A 3 11.10 -16.07 -15.15
CA LYS A 3 11.57 -14.73 -15.53
C LYS A 3 12.07 -14.03 -14.27
N LYS A 4 13.31 -13.51 -14.31
CA LYS A 4 13.86 -12.65 -13.23
C LYS A 4 13.59 -11.20 -13.57
N TYR A 5 13.24 -10.42 -12.55
CA TYR A 5 13.03 -8.99 -12.68
C TYR A 5 14.20 -8.23 -12.08
N ASP A 6 14.61 -7.16 -12.74
CA ASP A 6 15.73 -6.30 -12.37
C ASP A 6 15.31 -4.85 -12.07
N PHE A 7 14.00 -4.61 -11.93
CA PHE A 7 13.40 -3.33 -11.63
C PHE A 7 12.49 -3.41 -10.39
N LEU A 8 12.14 -2.27 -9.83
CA LEU A 8 11.28 -2.12 -8.66
C LEU A 8 9.89 -1.61 -9.05
N ILE A 9 8.94 -1.86 -8.14
CA ILE A 9 7.60 -1.27 -8.14
C ILE A 9 7.41 -0.60 -6.78
N ASP A 10 7.09 0.69 -6.76
CA ASP A 10 6.62 1.35 -5.55
C ASP A 10 5.13 1.09 -5.41
N THR A 11 4.78 0.22 -4.45
CA THR A 11 3.40 -0.26 -4.32
C THR A 11 2.49 0.70 -3.55
N HIS A 12 3.02 1.81 -3.00
CA HIS A 12 2.24 2.79 -2.28
C HIS A 12 2.96 4.14 -2.18
N CYS A 13 2.46 5.13 -2.89
CA CYS A 13 2.87 6.53 -2.82
C CYS A 13 1.66 7.45 -3.03
N HIS A 14 1.77 8.74 -2.69
CA HIS A 14 0.68 9.73 -2.83
C HIS A 14 1.12 10.85 -3.77
N LEU A 15 1.13 10.56 -5.07
CA LEU A 15 1.61 11.49 -6.11
C LEU A 15 0.65 12.66 -6.38
N ASP A 16 -0.59 12.57 -5.92
CA ASP A 16 -1.63 13.59 -6.03
C ASP A 16 -1.58 14.65 -4.93
N PHE A 17 -0.66 14.51 -3.95
CA PHE A 17 -0.52 15.46 -2.85
C PHE A 17 0.19 16.74 -3.29
N ASP A 18 -0.15 17.86 -2.64
CA ASP A 18 0.37 19.19 -2.93
C ASP A 18 1.90 19.26 -2.88
N ASP A 19 2.54 18.35 -2.13
CA ASP A 19 3.99 18.20 -2.06
C ASP A 19 4.66 18.00 -3.42
N TYR A 20 3.95 17.50 -4.42
CA TYR A 20 4.48 17.18 -5.75
C TYR A 20 3.96 18.06 -6.88
N VAL A 21 3.02 18.95 -6.64
CA VAL A 21 2.36 19.75 -7.68
C VAL A 21 3.35 20.47 -8.60
N LEU A 22 4.47 20.95 -8.04
CA LEU A 22 5.46 21.74 -8.81
C LEU A 22 6.47 20.89 -9.59
N ASP A 23 6.67 19.62 -9.22
CA ASP A 23 7.79 18.82 -9.77
C ASP A 23 7.44 17.34 -10.04
N ILE A 24 6.17 16.98 -10.16
CA ILE A 24 5.72 15.61 -10.36
C ILE A 24 6.41 14.89 -11.53
N ASP A 25 6.63 15.59 -12.65
CA ASP A 25 7.31 15.03 -13.82
C ASP A 25 8.77 14.65 -13.49
N ALA A 26 9.44 15.49 -12.67
CA ALA A 26 10.79 15.21 -12.18
C ALA A 26 10.79 14.02 -11.20
N VAL A 27 9.80 13.94 -10.30
CA VAL A 27 9.65 12.84 -9.33
C VAL A 27 9.47 11.50 -10.05
N VAL A 28 8.58 11.43 -11.05
CA VAL A 28 8.37 10.21 -11.85
C VAL A 28 9.63 9.85 -12.65
N LYS A 29 10.31 10.84 -13.22
CA LYS A 29 11.60 10.64 -13.93
C LYS A 29 12.70 10.14 -12.99
N ASN A 30 12.80 10.69 -11.78
CA ASN A 30 13.76 10.23 -10.77
C ASN A 30 13.51 8.77 -10.38
N ALA A 31 12.25 8.37 -10.23
CA ALA A 31 11.87 6.98 -9.98
C ALA A 31 12.37 6.06 -11.10
N LEU A 32 12.12 6.39 -12.37
CA LEU A 32 12.61 5.63 -13.51
C LEU A 32 14.15 5.55 -13.54
N ASN A 33 14.84 6.64 -13.26
CA ASN A 33 16.32 6.68 -13.18
C ASN A 33 16.87 5.79 -12.06
N ALA A 34 16.10 5.61 -10.97
CA ALA A 34 16.40 4.70 -9.87
C ALA A 34 15.93 3.26 -10.14
N ASN A 35 15.53 2.95 -11.37
CA ASN A 35 15.00 1.66 -11.80
C ASN A 35 13.70 1.25 -11.10
N VAL A 36 12.90 2.22 -10.65
CA VAL A 36 11.52 2.02 -10.18
C VAL A 36 10.60 2.18 -11.38
N ARG A 37 10.19 1.06 -11.94
CA ARG A 37 9.51 1.03 -13.25
C ARG A 37 8.04 1.40 -13.17
N TYR A 38 7.36 0.99 -12.10
CA TYR A 38 5.94 1.25 -11.89
C TYR A 38 5.69 1.87 -10.53
N LEU A 39 4.72 2.76 -10.46
CA LEU A 39 4.29 3.46 -9.26
C LEU A 39 2.78 3.24 -9.08
N ILE A 40 2.34 3.01 -7.84
CA ILE A 40 0.92 2.95 -7.50
C ILE A 40 0.60 4.14 -6.59
N THR A 41 -0.10 5.13 -7.14
CA THR A 41 -0.58 6.28 -6.33
C THR A 41 -1.90 5.94 -5.66
N ILE A 42 -2.03 6.28 -4.39
CA ILE A 42 -3.07 5.76 -3.53
C ILE A 42 -4.14 6.81 -3.22
N SER A 43 -5.39 6.43 -3.48
CA SER A 43 -6.54 7.26 -3.12
C SER A 43 -6.74 7.28 -1.60
N THR A 44 -6.94 8.48 -1.05
CA THR A 44 -7.34 8.68 0.34
C THR A 44 -8.77 9.18 0.48
N LYS A 45 -9.34 9.75 -0.61
CA LYS A 45 -10.71 10.25 -0.67
C LYS A 45 -11.35 9.89 -2.01
N PHE A 46 -12.44 9.15 -1.99
CA PHE A 46 -13.19 8.80 -3.20
C PHE A 46 -13.69 10.05 -3.95
N LYS A 47 -14.21 11.06 -3.23
CA LYS A 47 -14.64 12.35 -3.82
C LYS A 47 -13.56 13.05 -4.67
N LEU A 48 -12.29 12.81 -4.36
CA LEU A 48 -11.15 13.41 -5.05
C LEU A 48 -10.51 12.46 -6.07
N PHE A 49 -11.06 11.26 -6.27
CA PHE A 49 -10.50 10.24 -7.15
C PHE A 49 -10.31 10.74 -8.59
N HIS A 50 -11.16 11.64 -9.08
CA HIS A 50 -11.00 12.28 -10.40
C HIS A 50 -9.64 12.97 -10.59
N LYS A 51 -9.00 13.48 -9.50
CA LYS A 51 -7.66 14.07 -9.58
C LYS A 51 -6.59 13.00 -9.84
N ILE A 52 -6.73 11.86 -9.18
CA ILE A 52 -5.84 10.71 -9.38
C ILE A 52 -6.00 10.15 -10.79
N GLU A 53 -7.25 10.01 -11.29
CA GLU A 53 -7.50 9.58 -12.67
C GLU A 53 -6.81 10.50 -13.69
N ASN A 54 -6.95 11.82 -13.52
CA ASN A 54 -6.26 12.80 -14.38
C ASN A 54 -4.73 12.69 -14.28
N LEU A 55 -4.21 12.42 -13.08
CA LEU A 55 -2.77 12.26 -12.88
C LEU A 55 -2.22 11.02 -13.62
N VAL A 56 -2.86 9.86 -13.43
CA VAL A 56 -2.35 8.58 -13.98
C VAL A 56 -2.46 8.51 -15.50
N THR A 57 -3.34 9.31 -16.13
CA THR A 57 -3.40 9.40 -17.61
C THR A 57 -2.17 10.09 -18.22
N ARG A 58 -1.42 10.88 -17.43
CA ARG A 58 -0.20 11.55 -17.88
C ARG A 58 1.00 10.61 -17.99
N PHE A 59 0.96 9.45 -17.32
CA PHE A 59 2.12 8.56 -17.20
C PHE A 59 1.72 7.11 -17.47
N ASP A 60 2.38 6.47 -18.42
CA ASP A 60 2.11 5.07 -18.77
C ASP A 60 2.42 4.10 -17.62
N ASN A 61 3.42 4.44 -16.81
CA ASN A 61 3.95 3.61 -15.71
C ASN A 61 3.34 3.92 -14.34
N VAL A 62 2.37 4.83 -14.25
CA VAL A 62 1.67 5.14 -13.00
C VAL A 62 0.29 4.49 -13.02
N TYR A 63 -0.01 3.74 -11.98
CA TYR A 63 -1.29 3.11 -11.68
C TYR A 63 -1.86 3.72 -10.40
N CYS A 64 -3.09 3.36 -10.04
CA CYS A 64 -3.70 3.89 -8.82
C CYS A 64 -4.56 2.85 -8.09
N SER A 65 -4.90 3.18 -6.85
CA SER A 65 -6.01 2.58 -6.13
C SER A 65 -7.22 3.53 -6.12
N VAL A 66 -8.37 3.00 -5.68
CA VAL A 66 -9.58 3.78 -5.43
C VAL A 66 -10.20 3.38 -4.09
N GLY A 67 -10.51 4.34 -3.24
CA GLY A 67 -11.10 4.06 -1.92
C GLY A 67 -11.08 5.26 -0.98
N THR A 68 -11.46 5.00 0.27
CA THR A 68 -11.56 5.99 1.35
C THR A 68 -10.70 5.55 2.53
N HIS A 69 -9.71 6.37 2.85
CA HIS A 69 -8.85 6.22 4.02
C HIS A 69 -9.66 6.42 5.32
N PRO A 70 -9.42 5.67 6.40
CA PRO A 70 -10.19 5.74 7.64
C PRO A 70 -10.29 7.15 8.25
N LEU A 71 -9.28 7.99 8.13
CA LEU A 71 -9.34 9.38 8.61
C LEU A 71 -10.29 10.29 7.81
N ASN A 72 -10.76 9.86 6.66
CA ASN A 72 -11.69 10.59 5.80
C ASN A 72 -13.12 10.05 5.84
N VAL A 73 -13.37 9.03 6.64
CA VAL A 73 -14.69 8.37 6.72
C VAL A 73 -15.78 9.35 7.12
N ASP A 74 -15.52 10.28 8.05
CA ASP A 74 -16.50 11.30 8.46
C ASP A 74 -17.03 12.14 7.28
N ASP A 75 -16.14 12.45 6.33
CA ASP A 75 -16.49 13.24 5.14
C ASP A 75 -17.14 12.41 4.03
N GLU A 76 -16.96 11.08 4.03
CA GLU A 76 -17.28 10.21 2.91
C GLU A 76 -18.27 9.07 3.19
N TYR A 77 -18.61 8.81 4.46
CA TYR A 77 -19.40 7.65 4.87
C TYR A 77 -20.73 7.47 4.09
N THR A 78 -21.36 8.56 3.67
CA THR A 78 -22.60 8.54 2.87
C THR A 78 -22.44 9.21 1.51
N SER A 79 -21.21 9.48 1.07
CA SER A 79 -20.97 10.30 -0.11
C SER A 79 -20.96 9.53 -1.43
N TYR A 80 -20.87 8.23 -1.38
CA TYR A 80 -20.90 7.32 -2.53
C TYR A 80 -21.48 5.97 -2.14
N THR A 81 -21.89 5.21 -3.13
CA THR A 81 -22.45 3.87 -2.99
C THR A 81 -21.40 2.80 -3.36
N PRO A 82 -21.60 1.53 -2.96
CA PRO A 82 -20.78 0.43 -3.47
C PRO A 82 -20.71 0.38 -5.00
N SER A 83 -21.79 0.72 -5.70
CA SER A 83 -21.81 0.76 -7.17
C SER A 83 -20.85 1.80 -7.72
N ASP A 84 -20.80 3.01 -7.13
CA ASP A 84 -19.88 4.06 -7.57
C ASP A 84 -18.41 3.61 -7.45
N LEU A 85 -18.08 2.92 -6.34
CA LEU A 85 -16.74 2.37 -6.14
C LEU A 85 -16.41 1.26 -7.14
N LEU A 86 -17.37 0.37 -7.43
CA LEU A 86 -17.23 -0.70 -8.40
C LEU A 86 -17.09 -0.14 -9.83
N ASP A 87 -17.81 0.91 -10.17
CA ASP A 87 -17.70 1.57 -11.47
C ASP A 87 -16.29 2.18 -11.66
N ALA A 88 -15.73 2.81 -10.63
CA ALA A 88 -14.36 3.30 -10.66
C ALA A 88 -13.32 2.17 -10.85
N CYS A 89 -13.60 0.97 -10.33
CA CYS A 89 -12.74 -0.20 -10.52
C CYS A 89 -12.63 -0.67 -11.98
N ASN A 90 -13.53 -0.25 -12.88
CA ASN A 90 -13.47 -0.58 -14.31
C ASN A 90 -12.35 0.16 -15.05
N ASN A 91 -11.82 1.24 -14.48
CA ASN A 91 -10.66 1.94 -15.05
C ASN A 91 -9.44 1.01 -15.09
N SER A 92 -8.79 0.93 -16.25
CA SER A 92 -7.63 0.03 -16.46
C SER A 92 -6.41 0.41 -15.61
N LYS A 93 -6.33 1.65 -15.15
CA LYS A 93 -5.27 2.15 -14.27
C LYS A 93 -5.53 1.85 -12.79
N VAL A 94 -6.75 1.47 -12.43
CA VAL A 94 -7.11 1.08 -11.05
C VAL A 94 -6.73 -0.37 -10.83
N VAL A 95 -5.76 -0.59 -9.95
CA VAL A 95 -5.16 -1.91 -9.67
C VAL A 95 -5.51 -2.46 -8.28
N ALA A 96 -6.11 -1.64 -7.41
CA ALA A 96 -6.51 -2.04 -6.05
C ALA A 96 -7.66 -1.18 -5.52
N ILE A 97 -8.36 -1.67 -4.51
CA ILE A 97 -9.25 -0.87 -3.65
C ILE A 97 -8.47 -0.43 -2.41
N GLY A 98 -8.62 0.82 -2.04
CA GLY A 98 -7.97 1.44 -0.90
C GLY A 98 -7.36 2.80 -1.23
N GLU A 99 -6.80 3.38 -0.22
CA GLU A 99 -6.42 2.92 1.11
C GLU A 99 -7.67 2.77 2.00
N CYS A 100 -7.85 1.64 2.64
CA CYS A 100 -8.98 1.35 3.50
C CYS A 100 -8.48 0.76 4.84
N GLY A 101 -9.33 0.68 5.84
CA GLY A 101 -8.91 0.09 7.12
C GLY A 101 -9.30 0.93 8.33
N LEU A 102 -8.42 0.96 9.35
CA LEU A 102 -8.68 1.58 10.65
C LEU A 102 -7.54 2.48 11.10
N ASP A 103 -7.88 3.67 11.60
CA ASP A 103 -6.93 4.58 12.27
C ASP A 103 -7.55 5.17 13.54
N TYR A 104 -7.05 4.73 14.70
CA TYR A 104 -7.50 5.24 15.99
C TYR A 104 -6.53 6.24 16.62
N SER A 105 -5.51 6.68 15.86
CA SER A 105 -4.49 7.59 16.39
C SER A 105 -4.94 9.04 16.47
N ARG A 106 -5.94 9.43 15.68
CA ARG A 106 -6.39 10.83 15.52
C ARG A 106 -7.92 10.96 15.50
N LEU A 107 -8.61 10.19 16.31
CA LEU A 107 -10.07 10.26 16.41
C LEU A 107 -10.47 11.66 16.95
N LYS A 108 -11.26 12.39 16.15
CA LYS A 108 -11.86 13.67 16.59
C LYS A 108 -13.09 13.42 17.47
N HIS A 109 -13.77 12.32 17.26
CA HIS A 109 -14.89 11.74 18.02
C HIS A 109 -14.85 10.23 17.80
N ASP A 110 -15.70 9.47 18.49
CA ASP A 110 -15.74 8.01 18.32
C ASP A 110 -16.48 7.65 17.03
N ASN A 111 -15.70 7.47 15.94
CA ASN A 111 -16.20 7.02 14.63
C ASN A 111 -15.69 5.63 14.24
N LYS A 112 -15.33 4.81 15.24
CA LYS A 112 -14.78 3.47 15.00
C LYS A 112 -15.75 2.56 14.22
N LYS A 113 -17.06 2.69 14.50
CA LYS A 113 -18.10 1.90 13.81
C LYS A 113 -18.22 2.30 12.34
N GLU A 114 -18.12 3.57 12.05
CA GLU A 114 -18.13 4.11 10.69
C GLU A 114 -16.89 3.64 9.92
N GLN A 115 -15.70 3.69 10.55
CA GLN A 115 -14.48 3.15 9.96
C GLN A 115 -14.60 1.65 9.69
N GLU A 116 -15.09 0.84 10.64
CA GLU A 116 -15.32 -0.59 10.44
C GLU A 116 -16.31 -0.84 9.29
N SER A 117 -17.43 -0.13 9.26
CA SER A 117 -18.46 -0.29 8.22
C SER A 117 -17.90 0.03 6.84
N MET A 118 -17.16 1.15 6.71
CA MET A 118 -16.51 1.54 5.46
C MET A 118 -15.42 0.55 5.04
N PHE A 119 -14.65 0.03 5.98
CA PHE A 119 -13.64 -0.98 5.70
C PHE A 119 -14.27 -2.27 5.17
N ARG A 120 -15.32 -2.78 5.81
CA ARG A 120 -16.05 -3.97 5.35
C ARG A 120 -16.68 -3.76 3.97
N LEU A 121 -17.25 -2.59 3.69
CA LEU A 121 -17.77 -2.24 2.37
C LEU A 121 -16.66 -2.32 1.30
N GLN A 122 -15.49 -1.78 1.58
CA GLN A 122 -14.37 -1.79 0.64
C GLN A 122 -13.80 -3.21 0.43
N ILE A 123 -13.78 -4.06 1.46
CA ILE A 123 -13.45 -5.49 1.32
C ILE A 123 -14.49 -6.20 0.43
N GLU A 124 -15.78 -5.93 0.61
CA GLU A 124 -16.83 -6.51 -0.22
C GLU A 124 -16.67 -6.08 -1.69
N CYS A 125 -16.44 -4.80 -1.95
CA CYS A 125 -16.16 -4.32 -3.31
C CYS A 125 -14.89 -4.95 -3.90
N SER A 126 -13.85 -5.19 -3.10
CA SER A 126 -12.66 -5.92 -3.53
C SER A 126 -13.00 -7.36 -3.97
N ASN A 127 -13.81 -8.06 -3.20
CA ASN A 127 -14.25 -9.41 -3.56
C ASN A 127 -15.08 -9.42 -4.86
N VAL A 128 -15.98 -8.45 -5.04
CA VAL A 128 -16.83 -8.35 -6.23
C VAL A 128 -16.03 -7.98 -7.48
N SER A 129 -15.15 -6.99 -7.38
CA SER A 129 -14.32 -6.52 -8.50
C SER A 129 -13.16 -7.46 -8.84
N GLY A 130 -12.77 -8.36 -7.91
CA GLY A 130 -11.58 -9.20 -8.02
C GLY A 130 -10.27 -8.44 -7.82
N LEU A 131 -10.31 -7.13 -7.52
CA LEU A 131 -9.11 -6.35 -7.21
C LEU A 131 -8.64 -6.60 -5.78
N PRO A 132 -7.33 -6.58 -5.51
CA PRO A 132 -6.82 -6.63 -4.13
C PRO A 132 -7.18 -5.35 -3.36
N PHE A 133 -7.07 -5.40 -2.03
CA PHE A 133 -7.25 -4.22 -1.19
C PHE A 133 -6.00 -3.87 -0.37
N ILE A 134 -5.79 -2.56 -0.16
CA ILE A 134 -4.64 -1.98 0.55
C ILE A 134 -5.12 -1.52 1.93
N ILE A 135 -4.52 -2.09 2.98
CA ILE A 135 -5.00 -1.97 4.36
C ILE A 135 -4.13 -1.01 5.15
N HIS A 136 -4.73 0.07 5.62
CA HIS A 136 -4.20 0.93 6.65
C HIS A 136 -4.55 0.40 8.04
N ASN A 137 -3.57 0.33 8.93
CA ASN A 137 -3.79 -0.02 10.33
C ASN A 137 -2.96 0.85 11.26
N ARG A 138 -3.62 1.59 12.15
CA ARG A 138 -2.92 2.40 13.14
C ARG A 138 -3.65 2.45 14.47
N ASN A 139 -2.99 1.94 15.54
CA ASN A 139 -3.55 1.85 16.89
C ASN A 139 -4.88 1.08 16.96
N SER A 140 -5.09 0.09 16.09
CA SER A 140 -6.36 -0.63 15.92
C SER A 140 -6.18 -2.14 15.73
N ASP A 141 -5.05 -2.71 16.17
CA ASP A 141 -4.66 -4.10 15.90
C ASP A 141 -5.73 -5.12 16.29
N ASP A 142 -6.37 -4.99 17.47
CA ASP A 142 -7.37 -5.95 17.93
C ASP A 142 -8.64 -5.94 17.06
N ASP A 143 -9.13 -4.75 16.68
CA ASP A 143 -10.29 -4.63 15.80
C ASP A 143 -9.92 -5.03 14.36
N MET A 144 -8.73 -4.69 13.89
CA MET A 144 -8.23 -5.12 12.59
C MET A 144 -8.18 -6.65 12.50
N GLU A 145 -7.60 -7.32 13.50
CA GLU A 145 -7.55 -8.78 13.56
C GLU A 145 -8.96 -9.38 13.52
N ARG A 146 -9.87 -8.90 14.40
CA ARG A 146 -11.25 -9.35 14.47
C ARG A 146 -11.96 -9.25 13.12
N ILE A 147 -11.84 -8.10 12.46
CA ILE A 147 -12.50 -7.86 11.17
C ILE A 147 -11.92 -8.78 10.09
N LEU A 148 -10.60 -8.90 9.99
CA LEU A 148 -9.96 -9.76 9.00
C LEU A 148 -10.35 -11.24 9.19
N LEU A 149 -10.41 -11.72 10.43
CA LEU A 149 -10.87 -13.08 10.75
C LEU A 149 -12.34 -13.29 10.38
N ASP A 150 -13.20 -12.28 10.60
CA ASP A 150 -14.62 -12.36 10.24
C ASP A 150 -14.83 -12.36 8.73
N GLU A 151 -14.13 -11.50 7.99
CA GLU A 151 -14.24 -11.43 6.54
C GLU A 151 -13.65 -12.67 5.84
N ALA A 152 -12.58 -13.25 6.41
CA ALA A 152 -11.98 -14.48 5.90
C ALA A 152 -12.89 -15.71 5.99
N LYS A 153 -13.89 -15.70 6.89
CA LYS A 153 -14.93 -16.75 6.96
C LYS A 153 -15.89 -16.69 5.77
N LYS A 154 -16.03 -15.50 5.15
CA LYS A 154 -16.96 -15.26 4.04
C LYS A 154 -16.29 -15.46 2.69
N ASN A 155 -15.06 -14.96 2.53
CA ASN A 155 -14.32 -14.95 1.27
C ASN A 155 -12.83 -15.13 1.48
N LYS A 156 -12.13 -15.60 0.43
CA LYS A 156 -10.67 -15.57 0.42
C LYS A 156 -10.19 -14.13 0.26
N LEU A 157 -9.49 -13.63 1.26
CA LEU A 157 -8.97 -12.27 1.24
C LEU A 157 -7.74 -12.14 0.32
N ARG A 158 -7.64 -11.02 -0.38
CA ARG A 158 -6.49 -10.64 -1.20
C ARG A 158 -6.08 -9.21 -0.83
N GLY A 159 -5.42 -9.06 0.30
CA GLY A 159 -5.04 -7.77 0.87
C GLY A 159 -3.56 -7.66 1.19
N VAL A 160 -3.10 -6.43 1.38
CA VAL A 160 -1.76 -6.09 1.87
C VAL A 160 -1.87 -5.10 3.04
N LEU A 161 -1.29 -5.44 4.19
CA LEU A 161 -1.07 -4.48 5.28
C LEU A 161 0.07 -3.55 4.85
N HIS A 162 -0.29 -2.33 4.45
CA HIS A 162 0.66 -1.33 4.02
C HIS A 162 1.37 -0.69 5.21
N CYS A 163 2.54 -0.09 4.97
CA CYS A 163 3.32 0.69 5.95
C CYS A 163 3.43 0.00 7.32
N PHE A 164 3.71 -1.30 7.31
CA PHE A 164 3.59 -2.14 8.49
C PHE A 164 4.47 -1.67 9.64
N SER A 165 3.82 -1.34 10.76
CA SER A 165 4.46 -0.93 12.01
C SER A 165 3.69 -1.42 13.25
N SER A 166 2.83 -2.41 13.07
CA SER A 166 1.92 -3.00 14.06
C SER A 166 2.56 -4.16 14.83
N SER A 167 1.75 -4.89 15.59
CA SER A 167 2.21 -6.01 16.41
C SER A 167 2.60 -7.24 15.57
N GLU A 168 3.51 -8.05 16.10
CA GLU A 168 3.84 -9.35 15.52
C GLU A 168 2.62 -10.26 15.42
N ARG A 169 1.71 -10.21 16.41
CA ARG A 169 0.49 -10.99 16.41
C ARG A 169 -0.35 -10.70 15.17
N LEU A 170 -0.61 -9.43 14.86
CA LEU A 170 -1.37 -9.04 13.68
C LEU A 170 -0.65 -9.47 12.39
N ALA A 171 0.69 -9.34 12.34
CA ALA A 171 1.46 -9.80 11.19
C ALA A 171 1.26 -11.29 10.92
N MET A 172 1.34 -12.14 11.96
CA MET A 172 1.20 -13.59 11.79
C MET A 172 -0.23 -13.97 11.39
N VAL A 173 -1.26 -13.36 12.02
CA VAL A 173 -2.66 -13.56 11.61
C VAL A 173 -2.86 -13.18 10.13
N ALA A 174 -2.33 -12.06 9.71
CA ALA A 174 -2.42 -11.64 8.30
C ALA A 174 -1.78 -12.66 7.35
N ILE A 175 -0.61 -13.18 7.68
CA ILE A 175 0.07 -14.22 6.88
C ILE A 175 -0.74 -15.51 6.84
N ASP A 176 -1.28 -15.96 7.96
CA ASP A 176 -2.12 -17.18 8.05
C ASP A 176 -3.39 -17.05 7.20
N LEU A 177 -3.95 -15.84 7.10
CA LEU A 177 -5.07 -15.51 6.21
C LEU A 177 -4.66 -15.36 4.73
N GLY A 178 -3.37 -15.48 4.40
CA GLY A 178 -2.85 -15.36 3.05
C GLY A 178 -2.65 -13.92 2.57
N LEU A 179 -2.73 -12.93 3.47
CA LEU A 179 -2.42 -11.54 3.16
C LEU A 179 -0.91 -11.32 3.00
N SER A 180 -0.55 -10.16 2.50
CA SER A 180 0.84 -9.71 2.34
C SER A 180 1.14 -8.54 3.27
N ILE A 181 2.43 -8.24 3.44
CA ILE A 181 2.92 -7.15 4.30
C ILE A 181 3.88 -6.29 3.51
N SER A 182 3.68 -4.97 3.56
CA SER A 182 4.54 -4.00 2.89
C SER A 182 5.38 -3.21 3.89
N PHE A 183 6.61 -2.92 3.49
CA PHE A 183 7.59 -2.22 4.33
C PHE A 183 8.03 -0.91 3.68
N THR A 184 8.07 0.14 4.52
CA THR A 184 8.46 1.52 4.13
C THR A 184 9.82 1.92 4.66
N GLY A 185 10.18 3.19 4.52
CA GLY A 185 11.36 3.80 5.11
C GLY A 185 11.52 3.59 6.62
N ILE A 186 10.42 3.25 7.33
CA ILE A 186 10.44 2.95 8.77
C ILE A 186 11.50 1.90 9.12
N ILE A 187 11.66 0.84 8.30
CA ILE A 187 12.62 -0.23 8.61
C ILE A 187 14.08 0.25 8.66
N THR A 188 14.37 1.42 8.09
CA THR A 188 15.71 2.03 8.11
C THR A 188 15.96 2.85 9.38
N PHE A 189 14.93 3.15 10.18
CA PHE A 189 15.06 3.99 11.37
C PHE A 189 15.73 3.26 12.52
N LYS A 190 16.47 4.00 13.36
CA LYS A 190 17.20 3.42 14.49
C LYS A 190 16.32 2.59 15.43
N ASN A 191 15.11 3.07 15.71
CA ASN A 191 14.19 2.48 16.70
C ASN A 191 13.27 1.40 16.11
N ALA A 192 13.44 0.98 14.85
CA ALA A 192 12.57 0.02 14.18
C ALA A 192 12.99 -1.45 14.33
N ASN A 193 13.60 -1.80 15.46
CA ASN A 193 14.05 -3.19 15.70
C ASN A 193 12.89 -4.18 15.63
N SER A 194 11.77 -3.89 16.29
CA SER A 194 10.58 -4.76 16.28
C SER A 194 10.06 -5.02 14.87
N VAL A 195 10.01 -3.98 14.02
CA VAL A 195 9.57 -4.14 12.62
C VAL A 195 10.57 -5.00 11.82
N ARG A 196 11.87 -4.84 12.06
CA ARG A 196 12.90 -5.69 11.44
C ARG A 196 12.83 -7.13 11.91
N ASP A 197 12.51 -7.37 13.20
CA ASP A 197 12.33 -8.72 13.74
C ASP A 197 11.12 -9.42 13.10
N ILE A 198 10.04 -8.69 12.90
CA ILE A 198 8.86 -9.17 12.17
C ILE A 198 9.24 -9.48 10.72
N LEU A 199 9.91 -8.56 10.01
CA LEU A 199 10.33 -8.77 8.62
C LEU A 199 11.13 -10.08 8.45
N ARG A 200 12.01 -10.45 9.39
CA ARG A 200 12.75 -11.73 9.36
C ARG A 200 11.83 -12.95 9.26
N ARG A 201 10.66 -12.88 9.88
CA ARG A 201 9.68 -13.98 9.96
C ARG A 201 8.71 -14.03 8.77
N ILE A 202 8.48 -12.90 8.09
CA ILE A 202 7.55 -12.85 6.96
C ILE A 202 8.10 -13.71 5.82
N PRO A 203 7.29 -14.63 5.22
CA PRO A 203 7.66 -15.39 4.04
C PRO A 203 8.03 -14.48 2.88
N ASN A 204 9.05 -14.85 2.10
CA ASN A 204 9.55 -14.01 1.01
C ASN A 204 8.51 -13.70 -0.06
N ASP A 205 7.57 -14.61 -0.29
CA ASP A 205 6.46 -14.44 -1.25
C ASP A 205 5.30 -13.56 -0.72
N ARG A 206 5.44 -13.01 0.49
CA ARG A 206 4.47 -12.13 1.15
C ARG A 206 5.02 -10.73 1.43
N ILE A 207 6.25 -10.44 1.01
CA ILE A 207 6.92 -9.16 1.24
C ILE A 207 6.68 -8.23 0.06
N PHE A 208 6.25 -7.01 0.38
CA PHE A 208 6.18 -5.88 -0.54
C PHE A 208 7.09 -4.75 -0.07
N VAL A 209 7.42 -3.86 -0.97
CA VAL A 209 8.20 -2.65 -0.71
C VAL A 209 7.50 -1.44 -1.28
N GLU A 210 7.50 -0.36 -0.51
CA GLU A 210 6.85 0.90 -0.88
C GLU A 210 7.54 2.08 -0.20
N THR A 211 7.27 3.30 -0.67
CA THR A 211 7.81 4.50 -0.04
C THR A 211 6.88 5.16 0.95
N ASP A 212 5.57 5.10 0.73
CA ASP A 212 4.57 5.93 1.39
C ASP A 212 4.88 7.44 1.24
N SER A 213 5.52 7.76 0.12
CA SER A 213 5.95 9.15 -0.17
C SER A 213 4.75 10.07 -0.42
N PRO A 214 4.78 11.33 0.07
CA PRO A 214 5.92 12.14 0.52
C PRO A 214 6.39 11.89 1.96
N PHE A 215 5.80 10.94 2.68
CA PHE A 215 6.11 10.66 4.08
C PHE A 215 7.28 9.66 4.24
N LEU A 216 7.75 9.47 5.45
CA LEU A 216 8.59 8.36 5.89
C LEU A 216 9.91 8.19 5.12
N ALA A 217 10.53 9.30 4.67
CA ALA A 217 11.80 9.25 3.96
C ALA A 217 12.82 8.35 4.69
N PRO A 218 13.42 7.33 3.99
CA PRO A 218 14.36 6.42 4.59
C PRO A 218 15.67 7.12 4.95
N MET A 219 16.47 6.49 5.82
CA MET A 219 17.86 6.95 6.03
C MET A 219 18.65 6.82 4.71
N PRO A 220 19.53 7.80 4.36
CA PRO A 220 19.90 8.99 5.12
C PRO A 220 18.99 10.21 4.89
N HIS A 221 17.88 10.07 4.17
CA HIS A 221 17.01 11.19 3.74
C HIS A 221 15.98 11.60 4.79
N ARG A 222 15.97 10.99 5.96
CA ARG A 222 15.01 11.28 7.04
C ARG A 222 14.93 12.77 7.33
N GLY A 223 13.68 13.30 7.45
CA GLY A 223 13.41 14.72 7.69
C GLY A 223 13.29 15.56 6.40
N LYS A 224 13.49 14.95 5.24
CA LYS A 224 13.20 15.55 3.92
C LYS A 224 11.90 14.98 3.36
N ARG A 225 11.35 15.65 2.34
CA ARG A 225 10.27 15.07 1.52
C ARG A 225 10.76 13.75 0.92
N ASN A 226 9.99 12.68 1.10
CA ASN A 226 10.26 11.41 0.48
C ASN A 226 9.88 11.45 -1.01
N GLU A 227 10.40 10.53 -1.81
CA GLU A 227 10.00 10.30 -3.20
C GLU A 227 10.20 8.83 -3.58
N PRO A 228 9.49 8.32 -4.61
CA PRO A 228 9.57 6.91 -5.02
C PRO A 228 10.98 6.42 -5.33
N SER A 229 11.89 7.29 -5.80
CA SER A 229 13.29 6.92 -6.07
C SER A 229 14.06 6.42 -4.83
N TYR A 230 13.63 6.82 -3.62
CA TYR A 230 14.28 6.41 -2.37
C TYR A 230 13.94 4.99 -1.92
N ILE A 231 13.03 4.29 -2.62
CA ILE A 231 12.68 2.88 -2.35
C ILE A 231 13.92 1.96 -2.35
N THR A 232 14.94 2.31 -3.11
CA THR A 232 16.24 1.59 -3.16
C THR A 232 16.85 1.43 -1.77
N LYS A 233 16.72 2.44 -0.88
CA LYS A 233 17.21 2.39 0.51
C LYS A 233 16.42 1.44 1.39
N ILE A 234 15.15 1.22 1.07
CA ILE A 234 14.29 0.26 1.75
C ILE A 234 14.69 -1.15 1.33
N VAL A 235 14.92 -1.37 0.02
CA VAL A 235 15.41 -2.63 -0.53
C VAL A 235 16.79 -3.00 0.05
N ASP A 236 17.72 -2.04 0.14
CA ASP A 236 19.02 -2.23 0.80
C ASP A 236 18.83 -2.77 2.24
N LYS A 237 17.88 -2.18 3.00
CA LYS A 237 17.60 -2.62 4.37
C LYS A 237 16.92 -3.98 4.44
N ILE A 238 15.98 -4.29 3.52
CA ILE A 238 15.37 -5.63 3.43
C ILE A 238 16.43 -6.68 3.13
N SER A 239 17.36 -6.40 2.20
CA SER A 239 18.51 -7.27 1.87
C SER A 239 19.35 -7.59 3.11
N GLU A 240 19.71 -6.56 3.89
CA GLU A 240 20.44 -6.72 5.14
C GLU A 240 19.69 -7.60 6.16
N VAL A 241 18.40 -7.30 6.39
CA VAL A 241 17.59 -7.97 7.41
C VAL A 241 17.28 -9.42 7.05
N LYS A 242 16.99 -9.68 5.77
CA LYS A 242 16.67 -11.03 5.25
C LYS A 242 17.91 -11.83 4.88
N GLN A 243 19.11 -11.21 4.90
CA GLN A 243 20.38 -11.82 4.48
C GLN A 243 20.29 -12.38 3.04
N LEU A 244 19.63 -11.62 2.14
CA LEU A 244 19.48 -11.95 0.73
C LEU A 244 20.27 -10.95 -0.14
N PRO A 245 20.81 -11.37 -1.30
CA PRO A 245 21.36 -10.42 -2.26
C PRO A 245 20.32 -9.37 -2.70
N ILE A 246 20.73 -8.12 -2.91
CA ILE A 246 19.86 -7.04 -3.36
C ILE A 246 19.07 -7.44 -4.62
N ALA A 247 19.73 -8.07 -5.59
CA ALA A 247 19.08 -8.52 -6.83
C ALA A 247 17.99 -9.57 -6.59
N GLU A 248 18.11 -10.38 -5.53
CA GLU A 248 17.06 -11.33 -5.14
C GLU A 248 15.88 -10.62 -4.48
N VAL A 249 16.14 -9.61 -3.65
CA VAL A 249 15.07 -8.79 -3.04
C VAL A 249 14.32 -8.01 -4.11
N VAL A 250 15.02 -7.43 -5.10
CA VAL A 250 14.38 -6.77 -6.25
C VAL A 250 13.48 -7.73 -7.00
N ASP A 251 13.99 -8.91 -7.36
CA ASP A 251 13.23 -9.91 -8.11
C ASP A 251 12.00 -10.41 -7.33
N LEU A 252 12.16 -10.73 -6.04
CA LEU A 252 11.06 -11.27 -5.24
C LEU A 252 9.96 -10.23 -5.00
N THR A 253 10.30 -8.98 -4.65
CA THR A 253 9.31 -7.93 -4.37
C THR A 253 8.57 -7.52 -5.64
N THR A 254 9.26 -7.45 -6.78
CA THR A 254 8.65 -7.16 -8.07
C THR A 254 7.71 -8.29 -8.50
N ARG A 255 8.13 -9.56 -8.36
CA ARG A 255 7.31 -10.72 -8.69
C ARG A 255 6.05 -10.78 -7.82
N ASN A 256 6.20 -10.53 -6.51
CA ASN A 256 5.07 -10.47 -5.59
C ASN A 256 4.08 -9.38 -6.02
N SER A 257 4.59 -8.18 -6.32
CA SER A 257 3.76 -7.04 -6.74
C SER A 257 3.00 -7.31 -8.04
N LEU A 258 3.67 -7.86 -9.07
CA LEU A 258 3.03 -8.17 -10.36
C LEU A 258 1.99 -9.29 -10.26
N LYS A 259 2.20 -10.25 -9.35
CA LYS A 259 1.21 -11.31 -9.09
C LYS A 259 0.00 -10.78 -8.32
N PHE A 260 0.21 -9.77 -7.50
CA PHE A 260 -0.81 -9.19 -6.65
C PHE A 260 -1.62 -8.12 -7.38
N PHE A 261 -0.97 -7.21 -8.07
CA PHE A 261 -1.58 -6.16 -8.88
C PHE A 261 -1.60 -6.59 -10.36
N ASP A 262 -2.43 -7.58 -10.67
CA ASP A 262 -2.44 -8.31 -11.96
C ASP A 262 -2.89 -7.49 -13.18
N LYS A 263 -3.44 -6.29 -12.96
CA LYS A 263 -3.69 -5.32 -14.03
C LYS A 263 -2.42 -4.60 -14.51
N ILE A 264 -1.30 -4.64 -13.75
CA ILE A 264 -0.02 -4.08 -14.21
C ILE A 264 0.56 -5.00 -15.27
N LYS A 265 0.67 -4.49 -16.49
CA LYS A 265 1.20 -5.25 -17.64
C LYS A 265 2.66 -4.87 -17.90
N VAL A 266 3.53 -5.89 -18.04
CA VAL A 266 4.99 -5.77 -18.22
C VAL A 266 5.40 -6.23 -19.61
#